data_a5ad15d08e294303b0d07cd275afa224
#
_entry.id   a5ad15d08e294303b0d07cd275afa224
#
_cell.length_a   1.000
_cell.length_b   1.000
_cell.length_c   1.000
_cell.angle_alpha   90.00
_cell.angle_beta   90.00
_cell.angle_gamma   90.00
#
_symmetry.space_group_name_H-M   'P 1'
#
loop_
_entity.id
_entity.type
_entity.pdbx_description
1 polymer ?
#
loop_
_entity_poly.entity_id
_entity_poly.type
_entity_poly.pdbx_seq_one_letter_code
_entity_poly.pdbx_strand_id
1 'polypeptide(L)'
;MKNQKVIDVYNGLVVKFKELVCEYEIDHNDYQALVDWMDQLGRAGEIPLFMDVFFETHALQEMYKSVKGTEPTILGPYYIENTPVVQNPGMLPQRENEPGDALYFSGSVKDVNGNRLANTKIDMWQADANGEYSYFAEGIPNDNLRGVFYTDANGNFEIKTVVPGNYSIPTDGPSGQFLKWIDHHAFRPAHLHLLFQPENGDRLVTQIYFEGDEYLENDVAQGVRGSLITKLEKHSGAEKGLKNDYYTAHLDFELRLQDKPVFNKAVVKN
;
A
#
# COMPACT_ATOMS: atom_id res chain seq x y z
N MET A 1 -25.36 -14.69 16.07
CA MET A 1 -24.11 -15.15 15.43
C MET A 1 -22.98 -14.12 15.47
N LYS A 2 -23.21 -12.82 15.13
CA LYS A 2 -22.13 -11.80 15.21
C LYS A 2 -21.53 -11.62 16.61
N ASN A 3 -22.35 -11.71 17.66
CA ASN A 3 -21.88 -11.59 19.04
C ASN A 3 -21.00 -12.75 19.51
N GLN A 4 -21.24 -13.98 19.03
CA GLN A 4 -20.44 -15.14 19.42
C GLN A 4 -19.00 -15.01 18.91
N LYS A 5 -18.80 -14.60 17.66
CA LYS A 5 -17.45 -14.38 17.12
C LYS A 5 -16.67 -13.31 17.92
N VAL A 6 -17.34 -12.24 18.33
CA VAL A 6 -16.70 -11.20 19.17
C VAL A 6 -16.26 -11.76 20.52
N ILE A 7 -17.12 -12.58 21.15
CA ILE A 7 -16.79 -13.24 22.44
C ILE A 7 -15.60 -14.19 22.27
N ASP A 8 -15.60 -14.99 21.20
CA ASP A 8 -14.53 -15.96 20.93
C ASP A 8 -13.19 -15.25 20.68
N VAL A 9 -13.20 -14.16 19.88
CA VAL A 9 -12.00 -13.33 19.63
C VAL A 9 -11.51 -12.68 20.92
N TYR A 10 -12.40 -12.09 21.73
CA TYR A 10 -12.05 -11.51 23.02
C TYR A 10 -11.39 -12.53 23.96
N ASN A 11 -12.02 -13.71 24.11
CA ASN A 11 -11.48 -14.76 24.95
C ASN A 11 -10.08 -15.23 24.46
N GLY A 12 -9.92 -15.39 23.15
CA GLY A 12 -8.64 -15.71 22.53
C GLY A 12 -7.58 -14.64 22.81
N LEU A 13 -7.93 -13.36 22.67
CA LEU A 13 -7.04 -12.23 22.97
C LEU A 13 -6.60 -12.24 24.45
N VAL A 14 -7.55 -12.48 25.38
CA VAL A 14 -7.23 -12.56 26.83
C VAL A 14 -6.26 -13.71 27.11
N VAL A 15 -6.43 -14.86 26.47
CA VAL A 15 -5.49 -15.99 26.63
C VAL A 15 -4.08 -15.58 26.16
N LYS A 16 -3.97 -15.02 24.96
CA LYS A 16 -2.67 -14.57 24.41
C LYS A 16 -2.03 -13.47 25.24
N PHE A 17 -2.83 -12.53 25.73
CA PHE A 17 -2.32 -11.48 26.62
C PHE A 17 -1.75 -12.04 27.91
N LYS A 18 -2.42 -13.02 28.55
CA LYS A 18 -1.89 -13.71 29.75
C LYS A 18 -0.57 -14.43 29.48
N GLU A 19 -0.45 -15.08 28.30
CA GLU A 19 0.79 -15.72 27.86
C GLU A 19 1.93 -14.68 27.78
N LEU A 20 1.70 -13.53 27.13
CA LEU A 20 2.68 -12.44 27.02
C LEU A 20 3.07 -11.86 28.39
N VAL A 21 2.08 -11.59 29.26
CA VAL A 21 2.35 -11.08 30.62
C VAL A 21 3.28 -12.01 31.40
N CYS A 22 3.07 -13.32 31.27
CA CYS A 22 3.88 -14.32 31.96
C CYS A 22 5.27 -14.47 31.33
N GLU A 23 5.34 -14.50 29.97
CA GLU A 23 6.57 -14.72 29.21
C GLU A 23 7.57 -13.56 29.36
N TYR A 24 7.05 -12.32 29.34
CA TYR A 24 7.86 -11.09 29.43
C TYR A 24 7.85 -10.44 30.81
N GLU A 25 7.33 -11.14 31.82
CA GLU A 25 7.31 -10.69 33.24
C GLU A 25 6.72 -9.26 33.36
N ILE A 26 5.66 -8.94 32.60
CA ILE A 26 5.02 -7.61 32.55
C ILE A 26 4.43 -7.31 33.93
N ASP A 27 4.94 -6.26 34.61
CA ASP A 27 4.43 -5.81 35.91
C ASP A 27 3.29 -4.78 35.75
N HIS A 28 2.80 -4.26 36.89
CA HIS A 28 1.71 -3.28 36.89
C HIS A 28 2.14 -1.93 36.31
N ASN A 29 3.40 -1.54 36.43
CA ASN A 29 3.91 -0.27 35.90
C ASN A 29 4.03 -0.36 34.36
N ASP A 30 4.50 -1.50 33.86
CA ASP A 30 4.54 -1.77 32.41
C ASP A 30 3.13 -1.74 31.79
N TYR A 31 2.17 -2.36 32.50
CA TYR A 31 0.76 -2.33 32.07
C TYR A 31 0.20 -0.90 32.04
N GLN A 32 0.47 -0.09 33.07
CA GLN A 32 0.02 1.31 33.09
C GLN A 32 0.70 2.15 32.02
N ALA A 33 1.99 1.97 31.76
CA ALA A 33 2.71 2.64 30.69
C ALA A 33 2.09 2.32 29.32
N LEU A 34 1.70 1.05 29.08
CA LEU A 34 0.98 0.66 27.87
C LEU A 34 -0.38 1.37 27.75
N VAL A 35 -1.15 1.42 28.85
CA VAL A 35 -2.46 2.10 28.88
C VAL A 35 -2.30 3.59 28.57
N ASP A 36 -1.35 4.26 29.21
CA ASP A 36 -1.08 5.68 29.01
C ASP A 36 -0.64 5.99 27.56
N TRP A 37 0.18 5.12 26.99
CA TRP A 37 0.59 5.27 25.59
C TRP A 37 -0.56 5.02 24.62
N MET A 38 -1.42 4.03 24.85
CA MET A 38 -2.61 3.79 24.04
C MET A 38 -3.60 4.97 24.10
N ASP A 39 -3.74 5.62 25.29
CA ASP A 39 -4.55 6.84 25.41
C ASP A 39 -3.95 8.00 24.58
N GLN A 40 -2.62 8.15 24.57
CA GLN A 40 -1.93 9.12 23.73
C GLN A 40 -2.16 8.85 22.23
N LEU A 41 -2.06 7.60 21.77
CA LEU A 41 -2.41 7.21 20.40
C LEU A 41 -3.85 7.62 20.04
N GLY A 42 -4.79 7.36 20.97
CA GLY A 42 -6.19 7.74 20.79
C GLY A 42 -6.39 9.25 20.68
N ARG A 43 -5.76 10.03 21.56
CA ARG A 43 -5.83 11.50 21.57
C ARG A 43 -5.18 12.15 20.35
N ALA A 44 -4.07 11.57 19.87
CA ALA A 44 -3.40 12.02 18.65
C ALA A 44 -4.14 11.64 17.36
N GLY A 45 -5.14 10.76 17.43
CA GLY A 45 -5.82 10.22 16.25
C GLY A 45 -4.97 9.23 15.46
N GLU A 46 -3.88 8.71 16.03
CA GLU A 46 -2.91 7.86 15.36
C GLU A 46 -3.20 6.35 15.44
N ILE A 47 -4.30 5.94 16.07
CA ILE A 47 -4.68 4.51 16.12
C ILE A 47 -4.73 3.87 14.72
N PRO A 48 -5.36 4.50 13.69
CA PRO A 48 -5.36 3.93 12.34
C PRO A 48 -3.94 3.79 11.78
N LEU A 49 -3.12 4.84 11.87
CA LEU A 49 -1.72 4.82 11.43
C LEU A 49 -0.94 3.67 12.08
N PHE A 50 -1.03 3.56 13.40
CA PHE A 50 -0.33 2.53 14.16
C PHE A 50 -0.77 1.12 13.76
N MET A 51 -2.07 0.89 13.66
CA MET A 51 -2.61 -0.43 13.29
C MET A 51 -2.28 -0.81 11.84
N ASP A 52 -2.37 0.14 10.92
CA ASP A 52 -2.11 -0.12 9.51
C ASP A 52 -0.61 -0.38 9.26
N VAL A 53 0.28 0.37 9.93
CA VAL A 53 1.73 0.20 9.74
C VAL A 53 2.26 -1.06 10.43
N PHE A 54 1.86 -1.33 11.68
CA PHE A 54 2.52 -2.38 12.49
C PHE A 54 1.76 -3.71 12.56
N PHE A 55 0.48 -3.76 12.14
CA PHE A 55 -0.34 -4.97 12.28
C PHE A 55 -1.06 -5.43 11.02
N GLU A 56 -1.46 -4.52 10.12
CA GLU A 56 -2.27 -4.90 8.95
C GLU A 56 -1.52 -5.89 8.05
N THR A 57 -0.23 -5.68 7.83
CA THR A 57 0.62 -6.59 7.06
C THR A 57 0.56 -8.03 7.56
N HIS A 58 0.71 -8.23 8.87
CA HIS A 58 0.66 -9.57 9.48
C HIS A 58 -0.73 -10.21 9.35
N ALA A 59 -1.79 -9.39 9.52
CA ALA A 59 -3.14 -9.86 9.32
C ALA A 59 -3.39 -10.31 7.87
N LEU A 60 -2.92 -9.53 6.88
CA LEU A 60 -3.03 -9.88 5.47
C LEU A 60 -2.24 -11.13 5.12
N GLN A 61 -1.00 -11.27 5.63
CA GLN A 61 -0.18 -12.47 5.42
C GLN A 61 -0.90 -13.73 5.89
N GLU A 62 -1.49 -13.70 7.09
CA GLU A 62 -2.19 -14.85 7.64
C GLU A 62 -3.50 -15.15 6.89
N MET A 63 -4.27 -14.11 6.55
CA MET A 63 -5.53 -14.26 5.81
C MET A 63 -5.32 -14.83 4.40
N TYR A 64 -4.20 -14.52 3.77
CA TYR A 64 -3.95 -14.85 2.35
C TYR A 64 -2.86 -15.88 2.12
N LYS A 65 -2.24 -16.44 3.16
CA LYS A 65 -1.11 -17.40 3.05
C LYS A 65 -1.37 -18.62 2.17
N SER A 66 -2.62 -19.04 2.03
CA SER A 66 -3.02 -20.20 1.21
C SER A 66 -3.82 -19.80 -0.04
N VAL A 67 -3.82 -18.53 -0.35
CA VAL A 67 -4.66 -17.99 -1.41
C VAL A 67 -3.82 -17.75 -2.66
N LYS A 68 -4.27 -18.26 -3.82
CA LYS A 68 -3.62 -18.04 -5.11
C LYS A 68 -3.87 -16.62 -5.62
N GLY A 69 -2.97 -16.14 -6.48
CA GLY A 69 -3.03 -14.84 -7.12
C GLY A 69 -2.01 -13.86 -6.56
N THR A 70 -2.06 -12.63 -7.02
CA THR A 70 -1.19 -11.55 -6.54
C THR A 70 -1.42 -11.29 -5.06
N GLU A 71 -0.34 -11.15 -4.31
CA GLU A 71 -0.36 -10.93 -2.87
C GLU A 71 -0.93 -9.54 -2.54
N PRO A 72 -1.86 -9.42 -1.58
CA PRO A 72 -2.32 -8.13 -1.09
C PRO A 72 -1.28 -7.49 -0.18
N THR A 73 -1.28 -6.15 -0.19
CA THR A 73 -0.55 -5.34 0.79
C THR A 73 -1.48 -4.33 1.43
N ILE A 74 -0.97 -3.53 2.35
CA ILE A 74 -1.74 -2.51 3.05
C ILE A 74 -2.23 -1.42 2.09
N LEU A 75 -3.43 -0.87 2.36
CA LEU A 75 -3.95 0.29 1.64
C LEU A 75 -3.12 1.54 1.94
N GLY A 76 -2.70 1.68 3.19
CA GLY A 76 -2.02 2.85 3.71
C GLY A 76 -2.95 4.06 3.92
N PRO A 77 -2.46 5.10 4.61
CA PRO A 77 -3.28 6.25 5.00
C PRO A 77 -3.48 7.29 3.89
N TYR A 78 -2.80 7.15 2.74
CA TYR A 78 -2.78 8.17 1.68
C TYR A 78 -3.75 7.91 0.53
N TYR A 79 -4.64 6.93 0.66
CA TYR A 79 -5.68 6.66 -0.34
C TYR A 79 -6.74 7.76 -0.36
N ILE A 80 -7.08 8.24 -1.56
CA ILE A 80 -8.15 9.22 -1.80
C ILE A 80 -9.11 8.63 -2.84
N GLU A 81 -10.40 8.65 -2.55
CA GLU A 81 -11.44 8.21 -3.48
C GLU A 81 -11.74 9.27 -4.56
N ASN A 82 -12.30 8.81 -5.69
CA ASN A 82 -12.80 9.67 -6.77
C ASN A 82 -11.72 10.51 -7.47
N THR A 83 -10.52 9.97 -7.60
CA THR A 83 -9.45 10.57 -8.39
C THR A 83 -9.78 10.58 -9.89
N PRO A 84 -9.12 11.42 -10.72
CA PRO A 84 -9.43 11.56 -12.12
C PRO A 84 -9.30 10.26 -12.92
N VAL A 85 -10.21 10.04 -13.86
CA VAL A 85 -10.08 8.95 -14.83
C VAL A 85 -9.13 9.38 -15.94
N VAL A 86 -8.10 8.58 -16.18
CA VAL A 86 -7.13 8.79 -17.26
C VAL A 86 -7.27 7.70 -18.33
N GLN A 87 -6.73 7.96 -19.51
CA GLN A 87 -6.74 6.98 -20.60
C GLN A 87 -5.75 5.84 -20.33
N ASN A 88 -5.91 4.73 -21.02
CA ASN A 88 -4.97 3.61 -21.07
C ASN A 88 -4.71 3.24 -22.56
N PRO A 89 -3.46 3.36 -23.09
CA PRO A 89 -2.30 3.95 -22.41
C PRO A 89 -2.48 5.43 -22.11
N GLY A 90 -1.85 5.91 -21.02
CA GLY A 90 -2.04 7.27 -20.56
C GLY A 90 -0.99 7.77 -19.57
N MET A 91 -1.32 8.85 -18.86
CA MET A 91 -0.43 9.47 -17.91
C MET A 91 -1.22 9.91 -16.67
N LEU A 92 -0.68 9.66 -15.46
CA LEU A 92 -1.23 10.24 -14.25
C LEU A 92 -1.11 11.77 -14.29
N PRO A 93 -2.06 12.52 -13.71
CA PRO A 93 -1.93 13.95 -13.52
C PRO A 93 -0.58 14.31 -12.87
N GLN A 94 0.09 15.31 -13.40
CA GLN A 94 1.38 15.80 -12.93
C GLN A 94 1.37 17.32 -12.91
N ARG A 95 2.00 17.93 -11.89
CA ARG A 95 2.24 19.37 -11.86
C ARG A 95 3.24 19.78 -12.95
N GLU A 96 3.25 21.04 -13.32
CA GLU A 96 4.28 21.59 -14.18
C GLU A 96 5.65 21.40 -13.51
N ASN A 97 6.63 20.89 -14.24
CA ASN A 97 7.96 20.56 -13.75
C ASN A 97 7.94 19.52 -12.60
N GLU A 98 7.12 18.47 -12.73
CA GLU A 98 7.13 17.36 -11.78
C GLU A 98 8.55 16.82 -11.58
N PRO A 99 9.05 16.75 -10.33
CA PRO A 99 10.39 16.24 -10.08
C PRO A 99 10.48 14.73 -10.33
N GLY A 100 11.69 14.26 -10.61
CA GLY A 100 12.01 12.85 -10.81
C GLY A 100 12.07 12.43 -12.27
N ASP A 101 12.52 11.21 -12.47
CA ASP A 101 12.64 10.60 -13.79
C ASP A 101 11.32 10.01 -14.26
N ALA A 102 11.01 10.13 -15.55
CA ALA A 102 9.80 9.56 -16.10
C ALA A 102 9.80 8.02 -15.98
N LEU A 103 8.69 7.46 -15.53
CA LEU A 103 8.44 6.03 -15.42
C LEU A 103 7.27 5.64 -16.32
N TYR A 104 7.47 4.65 -17.17
CA TYR A 104 6.40 3.95 -17.88
C TYR A 104 6.17 2.61 -17.20
N PHE A 105 5.10 2.54 -16.44
CA PHE A 105 4.69 1.32 -15.75
C PHE A 105 3.64 0.59 -16.56
N SER A 106 3.89 -0.69 -16.85
CA SER A 106 2.99 -1.54 -17.63
C SER A 106 2.72 -2.86 -16.94
N GLY A 107 1.66 -3.51 -17.34
CA GLY A 107 1.33 -4.84 -16.86
C GLY A 107 0.10 -5.41 -17.54
N SER A 108 -0.22 -6.64 -17.16
CA SER A 108 -1.45 -7.30 -17.56
C SER A 108 -2.21 -7.84 -16.36
N VAL A 109 -3.53 -7.92 -16.49
CA VAL A 109 -4.42 -8.43 -15.47
C VAL A 109 -5.13 -9.68 -15.97
N LYS A 110 -5.03 -10.77 -15.24
CA LYS A 110 -5.72 -12.04 -15.51
C LYS A 110 -6.36 -12.58 -14.24
N ASP A 111 -7.28 -13.51 -14.38
CA ASP A 111 -7.76 -14.28 -13.24
C ASP A 111 -6.78 -15.40 -12.88
N VAL A 112 -6.97 -16.04 -11.74
CA VAL A 112 -6.14 -17.18 -11.27
C VAL A 112 -6.25 -18.43 -12.16
N ASN A 113 -7.12 -18.44 -13.17
CA ASN A 113 -7.25 -19.48 -14.19
C ASN A 113 -6.56 -19.11 -15.50
N GLY A 114 -5.95 -17.91 -15.58
CA GLY A 114 -5.22 -17.40 -16.73
C GLY A 114 -6.08 -16.62 -17.74
N ASN A 115 -7.37 -16.39 -17.48
CA ASN A 115 -8.21 -15.60 -18.39
C ASN A 115 -7.89 -14.11 -18.23
N ARG A 116 -7.67 -13.42 -19.35
CA ARG A 116 -7.42 -11.98 -19.37
C ARG A 116 -8.65 -11.19 -18.91
N LEU A 117 -8.43 -10.19 -18.06
CA LEU A 117 -9.49 -9.37 -17.49
C LEU A 117 -9.51 -7.99 -18.15
N ALA A 118 -10.33 -7.87 -19.19
CA ALA A 118 -10.62 -6.59 -19.83
C ALA A 118 -11.45 -5.68 -18.92
N ASN A 119 -11.33 -4.37 -19.12
CA ASN A 119 -12.13 -3.36 -18.40
C ASN A 119 -12.06 -3.46 -16.86
N THR A 120 -10.96 -4.01 -16.34
CA THR A 120 -10.70 -3.98 -14.90
C THR A 120 -10.32 -2.58 -14.47
N LYS A 121 -11.06 -2.01 -13.54
CA LYS A 121 -10.73 -0.72 -12.93
C LYS A 121 -9.46 -0.85 -12.09
N ILE A 122 -8.52 0.04 -12.31
CA ILE A 122 -7.29 0.18 -11.54
C ILE A 122 -7.23 1.60 -11.02
N ASP A 123 -7.15 1.76 -9.69
CA ASP A 123 -6.90 3.02 -9.04
C ASP A 123 -5.44 3.03 -8.58
N MET A 124 -4.66 3.98 -9.07
CA MET A 124 -3.22 4.06 -8.84
C MET A 124 -2.86 5.37 -8.17
N TRP A 125 -2.00 5.31 -7.14
CA TRP A 125 -1.45 6.49 -6.47
C TRP A 125 -0.04 6.21 -5.96
N GLN A 126 0.72 7.28 -5.79
CA GLN A 126 2.10 7.21 -5.34
C GLN A 126 2.57 8.53 -4.72
N ALA A 127 3.70 8.50 -4.02
CA ALA A 127 4.47 9.68 -3.67
C ALA A 127 5.16 10.26 -4.92
N ASP A 128 5.54 11.53 -4.88
CA ASP A 128 6.45 12.11 -5.87
C ASP A 128 7.89 11.62 -5.64
N ALA A 129 8.84 12.11 -6.44
CA ALA A 129 10.25 11.73 -6.32
C ALA A 129 10.92 12.17 -4.99
N ASN A 130 10.28 13.05 -4.23
CA ASN A 130 10.76 13.51 -2.92
C ASN A 130 10.07 12.74 -1.76
N GLY A 131 9.20 11.79 -2.04
CA GLY A 131 8.46 11.04 -1.03
C GLY A 131 7.18 11.73 -0.53
N GLU A 132 6.67 12.74 -1.25
CA GLU A 132 5.54 13.54 -0.83
C GLU A 132 4.24 13.16 -1.55
N TYR A 133 3.12 13.10 -0.82
CA TYR A 133 1.80 12.76 -1.38
C TYR A 133 0.92 14.00 -1.56
N SER A 134 0.24 14.11 -2.70
CA SER A 134 -0.84 15.08 -2.90
C SER A 134 -1.92 14.93 -1.83
N TYR A 135 -2.59 16.03 -1.47
CA TYR A 135 -3.52 16.18 -0.34
C TYR A 135 -2.87 16.18 1.05
N PHE A 136 -1.63 15.70 1.20
CA PHE A 136 -0.96 15.56 2.50
C PHE A 136 0.27 16.47 2.64
N ALA A 137 0.88 16.85 1.52
CA ALA A 137 2.00 17.78 1.50
C ALA A 137 1.60 19.14 0.91
N GLU A 138 2.17 20.21 1.46
CA GLU A 138 1.95 21.57 0.95
C GLU A 138 2.57 21.79 -0.42
N GLY A 139 1.90 22.58 -1.27
CA GLY A 139 2.41 22.98 -2.59
C GLY A 139 2.26 21.91 -3.68
N ILE A 140 1.74 20.73 -3.36
CA ILE A 140 1.41 19.71 -4.36
C ILE A 140 -0.06 19.84 -4.75
N PRO A 141 -0.40 19.98 -6.05
CA PRO A 141 -1.79 20.03 -6.48
C PRO A 141 -2.56 18.77 -6.08
N ASN A 142 -3.85 18.94 -5.81
CA ASN A 142 -4.75 17.80 -5.63
C ASN A 142 -4.67 16.86 -6.84
N ASP A 143 -4.85 15.58 -6.62
CA ASP A 143 -4.77 14.50 -7.62
C ASP A 143 -3.41 14.33 -8.32
N ASN A 144 -2.37 15.08 -7.92
CA ASN A 144 -1.02 14.86 -8.45
C ASN A 144 -0.59 13.41 -8.21
N LEU A 145 -0.16 12.71 -9.27
CA LEU A 145 0.26 11.31 -9.27
C LEU A 145 -0.79 10.35 -8.73
N ARG A 146 -2.08 10.64 -9.02
CA ARG A 146 -3.25 9.79 -8.71
C ARG A 146 -4.14 9.68 -9.93
N GLY A 147 -4.70 8.51 -10.17
CA GLY A 147 -5.66 8.35 -11.25
C GLY A 147 -6.26 6.96 -11.36
N VAL A 148 -7.43 6.93 -11.97
CA VAL A 148 -8.15 5.70 -12.29
C VAL A 148 -8.03 5.42 -13.79
N PHE A 149 -7.76 4.20 -14.16
CA PHE A 149 -7.78 3.74 -15.54
C PHE A 149 -8.34 2.32 -15.62
N TYR A 150 -8.55 1.85 -16.85
CA TYR A 150 -9.13 0.54 -17.10
C TYR A 150 -8.22 -0.26 -18.02
N THR A 151 -8.11 -1.56 -17.78
CA THR A 151 -7.39 -2.46 -18.69
C THR A 151 -8.06 -2.47 -20.08
N ASP A 152 -7.26 -2.67 -21.13
CA ASP A 152 -7.72 -2.81 -22.51
C ASP A 152 -8.48 -4.13 -22.74
N ALA A 153 -8.90 -4.40 -23.98
CA ALA A 153 -9.60 -5.63 -24.34
C ALA A 153 -8.80 -6.91 -24.11
N ASN A 154 -7.48 -6.80 -23.99
CA ASN A 154 -6.55 -7.89 -23.73
C ASN A 154 -6.09 -7.96 -22.25
N GLY A 155 -6.67 -7.14 -21.38
CA GLY A 155 -6.30 -7.05 -19.98
C GLY A 155 -4.99 -6.30 -19.71
N ASN A 156 -4.46 -5.55 -20.68
CA ASN A 156 -3.20 -4.82 -20.53
C ASN A 156 -3.41 -3.37 -20.10
N PHE A 157 -2.36 -2.79 -19.51
CA PHE A 157 -2.28 -1.36 -19.23
C PHE A 157 -0.84 -0.83 -19.36
N GLU A 158 -0.72 0.46 -19.67
CA GLU A 158 0.53 1.23 -19.60
C GLU A 158 0.22 2.64 -19.13
N ILE A 159 0.87 3.05 -18.02
CA ILE A 159 0.70 4.38 -17.43
C ILE A 159 2.06 5.06 -17.26
N LYS A 160 2.16 6.27 -17.83
CA LYS A 160 3.28 7.15 -17.58
C LYS A 160 3.10 7.87 -16.24
N THR A 161 4.16 7.86 -15.43
CA THR A 161 4.27 8.57 -14.16
C THR A 161 5.72 9.00 -13.92
N VAL A 162 6.16 9.17 -12.69
CA VAL A 162 7.56 9.36 -12.29
C VAL A 162 8.01 8.24 -11.36
N VAL A 163 9.30 7.99 -11.29
CA VAL A 163 9.86 7.10 -10.27
C VAL A 163 9.61 7.72 -8.89
N PRO A 164 8.87 7.06 -7.99
CA PRO A 164 8.61 7.61 -6.66
C PRO A 164 9.87 7.62 -5.80
N GLY A 165 9.92 8.52 -4.82
CA GLY A 165 10.89 8.47 -3.73
C GLY A 165 10.43 7.53 -2.61
N ASN A 166 11.38 7.08 -1.80
CA ASN A 166 11.06 6.52 -0.49
C ASN A 166 10.55 7.64 0.43
N TYR A 167 9.83 7.29 1.48
CA TYR A 167 9.31 8.28 2.42
C TYR A 167 9.22 7.73 3.84
N SER A 168 9.24 8.64 4.82
CA SER A 168 8.97 8.28 6.22
C SER A 168 7.49 8.45 6.57
N ILE A 169 6.99 7.54 7.40
CA ILE A 169 5.71 7.79 8.09
C ILE A 169 5.88 8.93 9.09
N PRO A 170 4.79 9.61 9.52
CA PRO A 170 4.86 10.64 10.57
C PRO A 170 5.53 10.13 11.85
N THR A 171 6.42 10.94 12.44
CA THR A 171 7.23 10.54 13.61
C THR A 171 7.13 11.51 14.79
N ASP A 172 6.32 12.55 14.67
CA ASP A 172 6.14 13.60 15.68
C ASP A 172 5.15 13.23 16.79
N GLY A 173 4.42 12.13 16.63
CA GLY A 173 3.45 11.62 17.56
C GLY A 173 3.83 10.29 18.26
N PRO A 174 2.84 9.65 18.94
CA PRO A 174 3.04 8.41 19.68
C PRO A 174 3.53 7.23 18.81
N SER A 175 3.17 7.17 17.52
CA SER A 175 3.70 6.14 16.62
C SER A 175 5.19 6.31 16.37
N GLY A 176 5.66 7.55 16.22
CA GLY A 176 7.09 7.84 16.12
C GLY A 176 7.85 7.59 17.43
N GLN A 177 7.21 7.81 18.57
CA GLN A 177 7.79 7.44 19.87
C GLN A 177 7.96 5.91 19.98
N PHE A 178 7.00 5.14 19.52
CA PHE A 178 7.10 3.68 19.47
C PHE A 178 8.29 3.22 18.64
N LEU A 179 8.50 3.81 17.45
CA LEU A 179 9.66 3.52 16.60
C LEU A 179 11.00 3.76 17.34
N LYS A 180 11.08 4.83 18.11
CA LYS A 180 12.28 5.11 18.94
C LYS A 180 12.49 4.04 20.02
N TRP A 181 11.43 3.51 20.63
CA TRP A 181 11.55 2.46 21.63
C TRP A 181 12.03 1.13 21.08
N ILE A 182 11.65 0.81 19.85
CA ILE A 182 12.10 -0.43 19.19
C ILE A 182 13.36 -0.24 18.32
N ASP A 183 13.99 0.94 18.39
CA ASP A 183 15.20 1.31 17.62
C ASP A 183 15.03 1.05 16.11
N HIS A 184 13.88 1.48 15.55
CA HIS A 184 13.57 1.29 14.14
C HIS A 184 13.38 2.64 13.43
N HIS A 185 13.84 2.73 12.16
CA HIS A 185 13.56 3.90 11.33
C HIS A 185 12.09 3.94 10.89
N ALA A 186 11.68 5.08 10.33
CA ALA A 186 10.30 5.33 9.89
C ALA A 186 10.09 5.17 8.37
N PHE A 187 11.10 4.75 7.62
CA PHE A 187 11.06 4.77 6.17
C PHE A 187 10.37 3.55 5.57
N ARG A 188 9.70 3.80 4.44
CA ARG A 188 9.21 2.81 3.50
C ARG A 188 9.97 2.90 2.18
N PRO A 189 10.24 1.77 1.49
CA PRO A 189 10.82 1.79 0.15
C PRO A 189 9.91 2.55 -0.83
N ALA A 190 10.47 3.06 -1.91
CA ALA A 190 9.73 3.62 -3.03
C ALA A 190 8.74 2.60 -3.60
N HIS A 191 7.47 3.00 -3.79
CA HIS A 191 6.44 2.08 -4.27
C HIS A 191 5.29 2.77 -5.00
N LEU A 192 4.61 1.99 -5.84
CA LEU A 192 3.33 2.35 -6.46
C LEU A 192 2.21 1.60 -5.74
N HIS A 193 1.16 2.30 -5.37
CA HIS A 193 -0.08 1.67 -4.89
C HIS A 193 -1.01 1.36 -6.05
N LEU A 194 -1.64 0.20 -6.00
CA LEU A 194 -2.63 -0.25 -6.98
C LEU A 194 -3.82 -0.88 -6.26
N LEU A 195 -5.01 -0.43 -6.63
CA LEU A 195 -6.25 -1.03 -6.20
C LEU A 195 -7.00 -1.52 -7.43
N PHE A 196 -7.04 -2.82 -7.61
CA PHE A 196 -7.77 -3.49 -8.68
C PHE A 196 -9.20 -3.75 -8.27
N GLN A 197 -10.13 -3.46 -9.17
CA GLN A 197 -11.56 -3.69 -8.97
C GLN A 197 -12.15 -4.29 -10.24
N PRO A 198 -12.09 -5.62 -10.39
CA PRO A 198 -12.75 -6.30 -11.49
C PRO A 198 -14.28 -6.15 -11.38
N GLU A 199 -14.98 -6.26 -12.50
CA GLU A 199 -16.43 -6.20 -12.53
C GLU A 199 -17.08 -7.28 -11.64
N ASN A 200 -16.50 -8.48 -11.67
CA ASN A 200 -16.95 -9.64 -10.86
C ASN A 200 -15.75 -10.20 -10.09
N GLY A 201 -15.63 -9.91 -8.82
CA GLY A 201 -14.55 -10.45 -8.01
C GLY A 201 -14.17 -9.61 -6.80
N ASP A 202 -13.15 -10.10 -6.11
CA ASP A 202 -12.61 -9.41 -4.95
C ASP A 202 -11.75 -8.22 -5.38
N ARG A 203 -11.81 -7.15 -4.61
CA ARG A 203 -10.85 -6.05 -4.72
C ARG A 203 -9.48 -6.54 -4.27
N LEU A 204 -8.45 -6.22 -5.04
CA LEU A 204 -7.06 -6.41 -4.63
C LEU A 204 -6.43 -5.05 -4.37
N VAL A 205 -5.92 -4.85 -3.17
CA VAL A 205 -5.01 -3.75 -2.85
C VAL A 205 -3.61 -4.32 -2.81
N THR A 206 -2.69 -3.74 -3.56
CA THR A 206 -1.30 -4.17 -3.57
C THR A 206 -0.35 -2.99 -3.81
N GLN A 207 0.94 -3.23 -3.64
CA GLN A 207 1.99 -2.23 -3.85
C GLN A 207 3.10 -2.86 -4.68
N ILE A 208 3.74 -2.07 -5.54
CA ILE A 208 4.87 -2.49 -6.36
C ILE A 208 6.11 -1.77 -5.86
N TYR A 209 7.18 -2.51 -5.65
CA TYR A 209 8.46 -2.04 -5.16
C TYR A 209 9.52 -2.19 -6.24
N PHE A 210 10.65 -1.51 -6.08
CA PHE A 210 11.73 -1.48 -7.07
C PHE A 210 13.01 -2.08 -6.52
N GLU A 211 13.67 -2.93 -7.33
CA GLU A 211 14.95 -3.52 -6.97
C GLU A 211 15.98 -2.46 -6.61
N GLY A 212 16.75 -2.71 -5.57
CA GLY A 212 17.86 -1.85 -5.14
C GLY A 212 17.47 -0.69 -4.22
N ASP A 213 16.19 -0.54 -3.86
CA ASP A 213 15.80 0.42 -2.81
C ASP A 213 16.35 -0.05 -1.45
N GLU A 214 16.93 0.89 -0.69
CA GLU A 214 17.63 0.62 0.58
C GLU A 214 16.72 0.12 1.70
N TYR A 215 15.40 0.36 1.59
CA TYR A 215 14.41 -0.02 2.61
C TYR A 215 13.63 -1.30 2.28
N LEU A 216 13.97 -2.04 1.23
CA LEU A 216 13.26 -3.27 0.86
C LEU A 216 13.30 -4.34 1.96
N GLU A 217 14.44 -4.48 2.64
CA GLU A 217 14.65 -5.51 3.67
C GLU A 217 14.15 -5.09 5.05
N ASN A 218 13.87 -3.81 5.26
CA ASN A 218 13.51 -3.25 6.55
C ASN A 218 12.37 -2.22 6.50
N ASP A 219 11.46 -2.33 5.53
CA ASP A 219 10.24 -1.51 5.44
C ASP A 219 9.54 -1.42 6.81
N VAL A 220 9.35 -0.22 7.33
CA VAL A 220 8.69 0.00 8.62
C VAL A 220 7.30 -0.63 8.70
N ALA A 221 6.60 -0.73 7.57
CA ALA A 221 5.29 -1.40 7.47
C ALA A 221 5.39 -2.90 7.17
N GLN A 222 6.60 -3.42 6.96
CA GLN A 222 6.85 -4.82 6.58
C GLN A 222 5.99 -5.27 5.38
N GLY A 223 5.64 -4.31 4.52
CA GLY A 223 4.70 -4.51 3.39
C GLY A 223 5.30 -5.20 2.20
N VAL A 224 6.64 -5.23 2.09
CA VAL A 224 7.35 -5.78 0.92
C VAL A 224 7.08 -7.27 0.76
N ARG A 225 6.77 -7.68 -0.47
CA ARG A 225 6.64 -9.08 -0.90
C ARG A 225 7.58 -9.30 -2.08
N GLY A 226 8.33 -10.38 -2.07
CA GLY A 226 9.28 -10.69 -3.14
C GLY A 226 8.63 -10.75 -4.53
N SER A 227 7.38 -11.24 -4.62
CA SER A 227 6.60 -11.29 -5.87
C SER A 227 6.17 -9.91 -6.41
N LEU A 228 6.28 -8.86 -5.60
CA LEU A 228 5.88 -7.48 -5.92
C LEU A 228 7.07 -6.56 -6.16
N ILE A 229 8.28 -7.10 -6.18
CA ILE A 229 9.49 -6.36 -6.52
C ILE A 229 9.72 -6.48 -8.02
N THR A 230 9.89 -5.34 -8.69
CA THR A 230 10.20 -5.28 -10.12
C THR A 230 11.45 -4.43 -10.37
N LYS A 231 12.05 -4.64 -11.54
CA LYS A 231 13.24 -3.89 -11.96
C LYS A 231 12.87 -2.58 -12.62
N LEU A 232 13.61 -1.52 -12.31
CA LEU A 232 13.63 -0.29 -13.08
C LEU A 232 14.66 -0.43 -14.20
N GLU A 233 14.20 -0.50 -15.45
CA GLU A 233 15.06 -0.53 -16.62
C GLU A 233 15.24 0.88 -17.18
N LYS A 234 16.49 1.36 -17.19
CA LYS A 234 16.83 2.69 -17.68
C LYS A 234 16.99 2.70 -19.19
N HIS A 235 16.42 3.70 -19.87
CA HIS A 235 16.47 3.91 -21.30
C HIS A 235 16.91 5.33 -21.64
N SER A 236 17.55 5.48 -22.80
CA SER A 236 17.89 6.81 -23.31
C SER A 236 16.64 7.58 -23.78
N GLY A 237 16.50 8.82 -23.33
CA GLY A 237 15.40 9.68 -23.77
C GLY A 237 15.33 9.88 -25.27
N ALA A 238 16.48 9.81 -25.97
CA ALA A 238 16.53 9.92 -27.43
C ALA A 238 15.65 8.89 -28.17
N GLU A 239 15.42 7.71 -27.58
CA GLU A 239 14.57 6.65 -28.15
C GLU A 239 13.10 7.08 -28.28
N LYS A 240 12.64 7.97 -27.40
CA LYS A 240 11.26 8.51 -27.39
C LYS A 240 11.22 10.02 -27.73
N GLY A 241 12.32 10.60 -28.15
CA GLY A 241 12.42 12.05 -28.41
C GLY A 241 12.27 12.88 -27.13
N LEU A 242 12.59 12.32 -25.97
CA LEU A 242 12.57 12.99 -24.67
C LEU A 242 13.91 13.69 -24.42
N LYS A 243 13.88 14.76 -23.62
CA LYS A 243 15.06 15.50 -23.23
C LYS A 243 15.94 14.72 -22.25
N ASN A 244 15.31 13.98 -21.34
CA ASN A 244 15.96 13.23 -20.28
C ASN A 244 15.73 11.72 -20.47
N ASP A 245 16.59 10.91 -19.87
CA ASP A 245 16.40 9.46 -19.77
C ASP A 245 15.09 9.13 -19.09
N TYR A 246 14.60 7.92 -19.29
CA TYR A 246 13.39 7.44 -18.65
C TYR A 246 13.56 6.00 -18.17
N TYR A 247 12.62 5.54 -17.33
CA TYR A 247 12.57 4.18 -16.82
C TYR A 247 11.33 3.45 -17.32
N THR A 248 11.44 2.13 -17.42
CA THR A 248 10.30 1.23 -17.55
C THR A 248 10.28 0.26 -16.39
N ALA A 249 9.08 -0.15 -15.99
CA ALA A 249 8.84 -1.24 -15.06
C ALA A 249 7.65 -2.05 -15.57
N HIS A 250 7.68 -3.36 -15.34
CA HIS A 250 6.60 -4.25 -15.76
C HIS A 250 6.27 -5.25 -14.66
N LEU A 251 4.97 -5.45 -14.39
CA LEU A 251 4.48 -6.53 -13.53
C LEU A 251 3.09 -6.98 -13.95
N ASP A 252 2.88 -8.30 -13.98
CA ASP A 252 1.58 -8.92 -14.25
C ASP A 252 0.83 -9.26 -12.96
N PHE A 253 -0.50 -9.16 -12.99
CA PHE A 253 -1.36 -9.36 -11.83
C PHE A 253 -2.36 -10.47 -12.04
N GLU A 254 -2.54 -11.28 -11.01
CA GLU A 254 -3.55 -12.36 -10.98
C GLU A 254 -4.62 -12.03 -9.94
N LEU A 255 -5.85 -11.84 -10.40
CA LEU A 255 -6.99 -11.54 -9.53
C LEU A 255 -7.85 -12.78 -9.30
N ARG A 256 -8.45 -12.87 -8.12
CA ARG A 256 -9.46 -13.88 -7.83
C ARG A 256 -10.83 -13.35 -8.19
N LEU A 257 -11.52 -14.09 -9.04
CA LEU A 257 -12.93 -13.87 -9.28
C LEU A 257 -13.72 -14.82 -8.36
N GLN A 258 -14.46 -14.28 -7.40
CA GLN A 258 -15.31 -15.04 -6.49
C GLN A 258 -16.74 -14.54 -6.59
N ASP A 259 -17.69 -15.45 -6.39
CA ASP A 259 -19.12 -15.12 -6.35
C ASP A 259 -19.52 -14.29 -5.11
N LYS A 260 -18.63 -14.15 -4.14
CA LYS A 260 -18.85 -13.33 -2.92
C LYS A 260 -17.53 -12.69 -2.48
N PRO A 261 -17.50 -11.37 -2.27
CA PRO A 261 -16.31 -10.69 -1.78
C PRO A 261 -15.94 -11.19 -0.37
N VAL A 262 -14.66 -11.51 -0.17
CA VAL A 262 -14.12 -11.94 1.14
C VAL A 262 -14.08 -10.77 2.12
N PHE A 263 -13.98 -9.54 1.63
CA PHE A 263 -14.00 -8.32 2.43
C PHE A 263 -14.89 -7.23 1.83
N ASN A 264 -16.08 -7.05 2.44
CA ASN A 264 -16.80 -5.78 2.37
C ASN A 264 -16.33 -4.90 3.55
N LYS A 265 -15.10 -4.41 3.54
CA LYS A 265 -14.83 -3.19 4.30
C LYS A 265 -15.43 -2.03 3.50
N ALA A 266 -16.50 -1.48 3.97
CA ALA A 266 -16.80 -0.09 3.67
C ALA A 266 -15.54 0.69 4.04
N VAL A 267 -14.97 1.38 3.06
CA VAL A 267 -13.90 2.35 3.31
C VAL A 267 -14.41 3.27 4.41
N VAL A 268 -13.68 3.33 5.51
CA VAL A 268 -14.04 4.19 6.63
C VAL A 268 -14.10 5.61 6.07
N LYS A 269 -15.29 6.18 6.06
CA LYS A 269 -15.46 7.60 5.77
C LYS A 269 -14.79 8.37 6.90
N ASN A 270 -13.71 9.05 6.59
CA ASN A 270 -13.20 10.15 7.40
C ASN A 270 -14.18 11.34 7.33
#